data_442fbfadd48e337edb0234f6ef6c8d04
#
_entry.id   442fbfadd48e337edb0234f6ef6c8d04
#
_cell.length_a   1.000
_cell.length_b   1.000
_cell.length_c   1.000
_cell.angle_alpha   90.00
_cell.angle_beta   90.00
_cell.angle_gamma   90.00
#
_symmetry.space_group_name_H-M   'P 1'
#
loop_
_entity.id
_entity.type
_entity.pdbx_description
1 polymer ?
#
loop_
_entity_poly.entity_id
_entity_poly.type
_entity_poly.pdbx_seq_one_letter_code
_entity_poly.pdbx_strand_id
1 'polypeptide(L)'
;KDIPHVLYSMSKSVTSTAVGFAVSEGLLSLNDRVVKFFPEYLMSKRPFNRMLTVRMLLTMHSDKLITVLDDKGGTDWVQNFLNAPFLLPPNTKFNYISENTSMLSAIITKITGMSVIDYLYPRILEPLGIEKPFWESDGQGNNAGGWGLYMKSEDLAKFFLPYIHEGKWKDGTQIIPATWVKEATRKQVDSVSDGYIDNMMGYGYQFWRNPIPNSYRADGLFGQRCFMFPEYDALVVLNCGEAEDYKVMKVFWKYFPECFGYGTLPENKAEYQKMLDTIDNC
;
A
#
# COMPACT_ATOMS: atom_id res chain seq x y z
N LYS A 1 -3.52 13.98 16.67
CA LYS A 1 -2.68 14.16 15.47
C LYS A 1 -1.25 13.64 15.67
N ASP A 2 -0.76 13.64 16.93
CA ASP A 2 0.62 13.24 17.23
C ASP A 2 0.77 11.77 17.65
N ILE A 3 -0.30 11.01 17.64
CA ILE A 3 -0.31 9.59 17.99
C ILE A 3 -0.20 8.78 16.71
N PRO A 4 0.77 7.85 16.60
CA PRO A 4 0.84 6.92 15.47
C PRO A 4 -0.36 5.97 15.47
N HIS A 5 -0.98 5.79 14.31
CA HIS A 5 -2.05 4.82 14.08
C HIS A 5 -1.52 3.60 13.34
N VAL A 6 -2.06 2.43 13.66
CA VAL A 6 -1.82 1.23 12.87
C VAL A 6 -2.46 1.36 11.50
N LEU A 7 -1.68 1.18 10.45
CA LEU A 7 -2.12 1.43 9.07
C LEU A 7 -2.83 0.23 8.43
N TYR A 8 -2.80 -0.93 9.08
CA TYR A 8 -3.31 -2.17 8.48
C TYR A 8 -2.77 -2.35 7.05
N SER A 9 -3.65 -2.66 6.11
CA SER A 9 -3.27 -2.93 4.71
C SER A 9 -2.72 -1.72 3.94
N MET A 10 -2.83 -0.50 4.45
CA MET A 10 -2.17 0.67 3.86
C MET A 10 -0.63 0.49 3.85
N SER A 11 -0.09 -0.31 4.77
CA SER A 11 1.33 -0.74 4.80
C SER A 11 1.79 -1.35 3.47
N LYS A 12 0.87 -1.96 2.70
CA LYS A 12 1.17 -2.58 1.40
C LYS A 12 1.71 -1.58 0.38
N SER A 13 1.14 -0.38 0.35
CA SER A 13 1.59 0.68 -0.56
C SER A 13 2.99 1.19 -0.18
N VAL A 14 3.32 1.17 1.10
CA VAL A 14 4.67 1.49 1.59
C VAL A 14 5.67 0.41 1.18
N THR A 15 5.31 -0.86 1.31
CA THR A 15 6.15 -1.98 0.80
C THR A 15 6.34 -1.90 -0.72
N SER A 16 5.26 -1.54 -1.46
CA SER A 16 5.35 -1.30 -2.91
C SER A 16 6.38 -0.22 -3.24
N THR A 17 6.44 0.85 -2.45
CA THR A 17 7.44 1.91 -2.64
C THR A 17 8.86 1.37 -2.51
N ALA A 18 9.13 0.50 -1.54
CA ALA A 18 10.43 -0.16 -1.40
C ALA A 18 10.78 -1.02 -2.61
N VAL A 19 9.80 -1.77 -3.13
CA VAL A 19 9.99 -2.53 -4.39
C VAL A 19 10.34 -1.59 -5.54
N GLY A 20 9.69 -0.42 -5.61
CA GLY A 20 9.96 0.60 -6.62
C GLY A 20 11.40 1.12 -6.60
N PHE A 21 11.93 1.40 -5.44
CA PHE A 21 13.36 1.76 -5.28
C PHE A 21 14.25 0.61 -5.72
N ALA A 22 14.01 -0.61 -5.26
CA ALA A 22 14.81 -1.77 -5.62
C ALA A 22 14.81 -2.05 -7.13
N VAL A 23 13.68 -1.84 -7.81
CA VAL A 23 13.60 -1.93 -9.28
C VAL A 23 14.42 -0.83 -9.95
N SER A 24 14.30 0.41 -9.49
CA SER A 24 15.04 1.55 -10.06
C SER A 24 16.54 1.47 -9.84
N GLU A 25 16.96 0.84 -8.74
CA GLU A 25 18.37 0.57 -8.41
C GLU A 25 18.93 -0.68 -9.11
N GLY A 26 18.09 -1.39 -9.90
CA GLY A 26 18.49 -2.60 -10.61
C GLY A 26 18.70 -3.83 -9.71
N LEU A 27 18.27 -3.79 -8.46
CA LEU A 27 18.42 -4.87 -7.49
C LEU A 27 17.46 -6.05 -7.74
N LEU A 28 16.30 -5.77 -8.35
CA LEU A 28 15.34 -6.78 -8.77
C LEU A 28 14.56 -6.36 -10.02
N SER A 29 13.98 -7.35 -10.70
CA SER A 29 13.05 -7.17 -11.81
C SER A 29 11.65 -7.68 -11.42
N LEU A 30 10.61 -7.02 -11.93
CA LEU A 30 9.23 -7.48 -11.74
C LEU A 30 8.98 -8.90 -12.29
N ASN A 31 9.80 -9.34 -13.23
CA ASN A 31 9.71 -10.68 -13.83
C ASN A 31 10.60 -11.72 -13.11
N ASP A 32 11.38 -11.29 -12.11
CA ASP A 32 12.15 -12.23 -11.32
C ASP A 32 11.22 -13.23 -10.62
N ARG A 33 11.64 -14.49 -10.63
CA ARG A 33 10.94 -15.57 -9.94
C ARG A 33 11.19 -15.47 -8.44
N VAL A 34 10.15 -15.59 -7.62
CA VAL A 34 10.23 -15.52 -6.16
C VAL A 34 11.24 -16.52 -5.60
N VAL A 35 11.25 -17.73 -6.14
CA VAL A 35 12.19 -18.79 -5.72
C VAL A 35 13.67 -18.45 -5.98
N LYS A 36 13.99 -17.49 -6.84
CA LYS A 36 15.36 -17.00 -7.07
C LYS A 36 15.97 -16.42 -5.79
N PHE A 37 15.14 -15.79 -4.98
CA PHE A 37 15.58 -15.12 -3.74
C PHE A 37 15.71 -16.07 -2.55
N PHE A 38 15.05 -17.24 -2.64
CA PHE A 38 14.96 -18.22 -1.56
C PHE A 38 15.34 -19.63 -2.06
N PRO A 39 16.57 -19.82 -2.58
CA PRO A 39 17.01 -21.11 -3.11
C PRO A 39 17.00 -22.22 -2.06
N GLU A 40 17.14 -21.89 -0.77
CA GLU A 40 17.07 -22.80 0.36
C GLU A 40 15.72 -23.51 0.49
N TYR A 41 14.65 -22.94 -0.05
CA TYR A 41 13.30 -23.51 -0.03
C TYR A 41 12.91 -24.21 -1.36
N LEU A 42 13.84 -24.38 -2.32
CA LEU A 42 13.55 -25.00 -3.62
C LEU A 42 13.03 -26.46 -3.53
N MET A 43 13.25 -27.12 -2.39
CA MET A 43 12.71 -28.44 -2.10
C MET A 43 11.20 -28.46 -1.83
N SER A 44 10.54 -27.29 -1.82
CA SER A 44 9.10 -27.16 -1.70
C SER A 44 8.38 -28.06 -2.71
N LYS A 45 7.48 -28.92 -2.21
CA LYS A 45 6.65 -29.82 -3.01
C LYS A 45 5.59 -29.11 -3.86
N ARG A 46 5.65 -27.78 -3.98
CA ARG A 46 4.68 -26.94 -4.70
C ARG A 46 5.28 -26.45 -6.02
N PRO A 47 5.06 -27.15 -7.14
CA PRO A 47 5.71 -26.82 -8.42
C PRO A 47 5.37 -25.43 -8.93
N PHE A 48 4.18 -24.90 -8.62
CA PHE A 48 3.76 -23.56 -9.02
C PHE A 48 4.57 -22.42 -8.36
N ASN A 49 5.28 -22.67 -7.26
CA ASN A 49 6.21 -21.67 -6.70
C ASN A 49 7.25 -21.21 -7.73
N ARG A 50 7.66 -22.08 -8.66
CA ARG A 50 8.59 -21.73 -9.74
C ARG A 50 8.02 -20.77 -10.76
N MET A 51 6.69 -20.58 -10.78
CA MET A 51 5.99 -19.67 -11.68
C MET A 51 5.79 -18.28 -11.07
N LEU A 52 5.77 -18.17 -9.72
CA LEU A 52 5.54 -16.92 -9.04
C LEU A 52 6.60 -15.88 -9.40
N THR A 53 6.15 -14.67 -9.75
CA THR A 53 6.99 -13.51 -10.01
C THR A 53 6.72 -12.41 -9.00
N VAL A 54 7.64 -11.46 -8.87
CA VAL A 54 7.46 -10.23 -8.09
C VAL A 54 6.20 -9.48 -8.54
N ARG A 55 5.96 -9.40 -9.87
CA ARG A 55 4.75 -8.79 -10.43
C ARG A 55 3.47 -9.44 -9.91
N MET A 56 3.41 -10.77 -9.89
CA MET A 56 2.23 -11.49 -9.41
C MET A 56 1.93 -11.22 -7.94
N LEU A 57 2.96 -11.06 -7.11
CA LEU A 57 2.78 -10.66 -5.72
C LEU A 57 2.23 -9.24 -5.62
N LEU A 58 2.80 -8.28 -6.38
CA LEU A 58 2.37 -6.87 -6.40
C LEU A 58 0.92 -6.72 -6.86
N THR A 59 0.46 -7.55 -7.79
CA THR A 59 -0.89 -7.50 -8.37
C THR A 59 -1.89 -8.45 -7.70
N MET A 60 -1.52 -9.10 -6.60
CA MET A 60 -2.39 -10.04 -5.88
C MET A 60 -2.81 -11.27 -6.72
N HIS A 61 -1.91 -11.79 -7.54
CA HIS A 61 -2.13 -12.94 -8.44
C HIS A 61 -1.26 -14.16 -8.11
N SER A 62 -0.97 -14.37 -6.83
CA SER A 62 -0.28 -15.61 -6.41
C SER A 62 -1.18 -16.84 -6.45
N ASP A 63 -2.50 -16.65 -6.35
CA ASP A 63 -3.50 -17.71 -6.24
C ASP A 63 -3.26 -18.71 -5.10
N LYS A 64 -2.54 -18.26 -4.05
CA LYS A 64 -2.30 -19.05 -2.84
C LYS A 64 -3.45 -18.95 -1.85
N LEU A 65 -3.63 -19.99 -1.07
CA LEU A 65 -4.45 -19.94 0.13
C LEU A 65 -3.80 -19.03 1.18
N ILE A 66 -4.65 -18.36 1.96
CA ILE A 66 -4.24 -17.62 3.14
C ILE A 66 -3.52 -18.57 4.11
N THR A 67 -2.37 -18.16 4.59
CA THR A 67 -1.65 -18.81 5.67
C THR A 67 -1.78 -18.02 6.95
N VAL A 68 -1.64 -18.69 8.07
CA VAL A 68 -1.57 -18.00 9.35
C VAL A 68 -0.17 -17.43 9.50
N LEU A 69 -0.05 -16.11 9.50
CA LEU A 69 1.18 -15.36 9.75
C LEU A 69 1.16 -14.83 11.20
N ASP A 70 1.03 -15.73 12.16
CA ASP A 70 1.06 -15.44 13.59
C ASP A 70 2.06 -16.38 14.30
N ASP A 71 2.18 -16.22 15.60
CA ASP A 71 3.05 -17.06 16.43
C ASP A 71 2.67 -18.54 16.39
N LYS A 72 1.45 -18.88 15.98
CA LYS A 72 0.98 -20.27 15.84
C LYS A 72 1.46 -20.89 14.53
N GLY A 73 1.69 -20.08 13.50
CA GLY A 73 2.25 -20.50 12.20
C GLY A 73 3.76 -20.72 12.21
N GLY A 74 4.44 -20.44 13.33
CA GLY A 74 5.89 -20.45 13.42
C GLY A 74 6.54 -19.14 12.98
N THR A 75 7.84 -19.01 13.18
CA THR A 75 8.60 -17.77 12.96
C THR A 75 9.05 -17.54 11.52
N ASP A 76 8.94 -18.55 10.65
CA ASP A 76 9.38 -18.49 9.25
C ASP A 76 8.18 -18.30 8.30
N TRP A 77 7.79 -17.03 8.11
CA TRP A 77 6.67 -16.67 7.23
C TRP A 77 6.97 -16.94 5.75
N VAL A 78 8.23 -16.90 5.35
CA VAL A 78 8.65 -17.24 3.98
C VAL A 78 8.39 -18.72 3.72
N GLN A 79 8.79 -19.59 4.63
CA GLN A 79 8.54 -21.03 4.53
C GLN A 79 7.03 -21.32 4.50
N ASN A 80 6.27 -20.69 5.39
CA ASN A 80 4.82 -20.85 5.46
C ASN A 80 4.16 -20.47 4.12
N PHE A 81 4.53 -19.31 3.55
CA PHE A 81 4.04 -18.87 2.25
C PHE A 81 4.40 -19.88 1.13
N LEU A 82 5.65 -20.31 1.05
CA LEU A 82 6.09 -21.22 0.00
C LEU A 82 5.44 -22.61 0.12
N ASN A 83 5.14 -23.05 1.33
CA ASN A 83 4.44 -24.33 1.60
C ASN A 83 2.93 -24.24 1.45
N ALA A 84 2.35 -23.04 1.47
CA ALA A 84 0.92 -22.86 1.29
C ALA A 84 0.42 -23.46 -0.03
N PRO A 85 -0.73 -24.14 -0.03
CA PRO A 85 -1.30 -24.68 -1.26
C PRO A 85 -1.76 -23.54 -2.18
N PHE A 86 -1.87 -23.86 -3.46
CA PHE A 86 -2.46 -22.98 -4.46
C PHE A 86 -3.94 -23.33 -4.64
N LEU A 87 -4.79 -22.33 -4.76
CA LEU A 87 -6.19 -22.48 -5.16
C LEU A 87 -6.29 -22.76 -6.65
N LEU A 88 -5.51 -22.01 -7.44
CA LEU A 88 -5.44 -22.05 -8.89
C LEU A 88 -3.97 -21.89 -9.33
N PRO A 89 -3.61 -22.16 -10.58
CA PRO A 89 -2.30 -21.79 -11.10
C PRO A 89 -2.05 -20.28 -10.92
N PRO A 90 -0.83 -19.85 -10.58
CA PRO A 90 -0.50 -18.43 -10.42
C PRO A 90 -0.89 -17.62 -11.67
N ASN A 91 -1.31 -16.39 -11.47
CA ASN A 91 -1.78 -15.46 -12.50
C ASN A 91 -3.13 -15.83 -13.13
N THR A 92 -3.97 -16.58 -12.41
CA THR A 92 -5.31 -16.95 -12.87
C THR A 92 -6.37 -15.96 -12.36
N LYS A 93 -6.30 -15.58 -11.06
CA LYS A 93 -7.34 -14.75 -10.44
C LYS A 93 -6.73 -13.75 -9.47
N PHE A 94 -7.36 -12.57 -9.39
CA PHE A 94 -7.08 -11.64 -8.29
C PHE A 94 -7.49 -12.27 -6.96
N ASN A 95 -6.55 -12.41 -6.04
CA ASN A 95 -6.76 -12.94 -4.71
C ASN A 95 -6.02 -12.08 -3.69
N TYR A 96 -6.76 -11.18 -3.04
CA TYR A 96 -6.20 -10.21 -2.10
C TYR A 96 -5.81 -10.88 -0.78
N ILE A 97 -4.53 -11.16 -0.62
CA ILE A 97 -3.96 -11.75 0.60
C ILE A 97 -2.73 -10.96 1.05
N SER A 98 -2.60 -10.78 2.35
CA SER A 98 -1.49 -10.00 2.93
C SER A 98 -0.13 -10.67 2.77
N GLU A 99 -0.11 -11.98 2.71
CA GLU A 99 1.08 -12.82 2.55
C GLU A 99 1.85 -12.52 1.26
N ASN A 100 1.17 -12.09 0.20
CA ASN A 100 1.85 -11.63 -1.03
C ASN A 100 2.78 -10.46 -0.72
N THR A 101 2.35 -9.55 0.12
CA THR A 101 3.14 -8.36 0.47
C THR A 101 4.20 -8.68 1.52
N SER A 102 3.91 -9.59 2.45
CA SER A 102 4.93 -10.09 3.38
C SER A 102 6.08 -10.76 2.63
N MET A 103 5.77 -11.51 1.57
CA MET A 103 6.80 -12.09 0.71
C MET A 103 7.60 -11.01 -0.05
N LEU A 104 6.98 -9.92 -0.50
CA LEU A 104 7.70 -8.77 -1.07
C LEU A 104 8.63 -8.14 -0.03
N SER A 105 8.19 -7.97 1.21
CA SER A 105 9.01 -7.48 2.31
C SER A 105 10.23 -8.38 2.54
N ALA A 106 10.02 -9.70 2.60
CA ALA A 106 11.11 -10.65 2.76
C ALA A 106 12.10 -10.63 1.58
N ILE A 107 11.63 -10.41 0.34
CA ILE A 107 12.49 -10.23 -0.83
C ILE A 107 13.37 -8.99 -0.66
N ILE A 108 12.81 -7.85 -0.24
CA ILE A 108 13.58 -6.63 0.03
C ILE A 108 14.66 -6.90 1.08
N THR A 109 14.29 -7.52 2.20
CA THR A 109 15.26 -7.87 3.24
C THR A 109 16.37 -8.77 2.70
N LYS A 110 16.02 -9.78 1.89
CA LYS A 110 16.97 -10.72 1.32
C LYS A 110 18.00 -10.07 0.38
N ILE A 111 17.57 -9.14 -0.46
CA ILE A 111 18.44 -8.52 -1.47
C ILE A 111 19.24 -7.33 -0.94
N THR A 112 18.77 -6.68 0.13
CA THR A 112 19.39 -5.47 0.67
C THR A 112 20.09 -5.71 2.00
N GLY A 113 19.78 -6.78 2.72
CA GLY A 113 20.23 -7.02 4.09
C GLY A 113 19.55 -6.09 5.12
N MET A 114 18.53 -5.34 4.72
CA MET A 114 17.82 -4.34 5.54
C MET A 114 16.35 -4.69 5.61
N SER A 115 15.70 -4.41 6.75
CA SER A 115 14.23 -4.43 6.80
C SER A 115 13.65 -3.39 5.82
N VAL A 116 12.37 -3.53 5.43
CA VAL A 116 11.74 -2.55 4.52
C VAL A 116 11.82 -1.13 5.07
N ILE A 117 11.58 -0.96 6.37
CA ILE A 117 11.61 0.38 6.97
C ILE A 117 13.03 0.95 7.02
N ASP A 118 14.05 0.12 7.26
CA ASP A 118 15.46 0.54 7.23
C ASP A 118 15.91 0.91 5.81
N TYR A 119 15.45 0.17 4.82
CA TYR A 119 15.73 0.43 3.41
C TYR A 119 15.07 1.73 2.92
N LEU A 120 13.85 2.01 3.37
CA LEU A 120 13.12 3.24 3.03
C LEU A 120 13.58 4.47 3.82
N TYR A 121 14.15 4.30 5.02
CA TYR A 121 14.46 5.42 5.89
C TYR A 121 15.32 6.49 5.20
N PRO A 122 16.52 6.21 4.68
CA PRO A 122 17.36 7.21 4.04
C PRO A 122 16.85 7.65 2.66
N ARG A 123 15.94 6.91 2.05
CA ARG A 123 15.43 7.17 0.68
C ARG A 123 14.24 8.09 0.63
N ILE A 124 13.37 8.00 1.63
CA ILE A 124 12.11 8.75 1.62
C ILE A 124 11.77 9.33 3.00
N LEU A 125 11.94 8.57 4.10
CA LEU A 125 11.47 9.04 5.41
C LEU A 125 12.32 10.20 5.93
N GLU A 126 13.62 10.02 6.00
CA GLU A 126 14.56 11.05 6.46
C GLU A 126 14.50 12.32 5.58
N PRO A 127 14.53 12.25 4.23
CA PRO A 127 14.37 13.43 3.37
C PRO A 127 13.06 14.19 3.57
N LEU A 128 11.98 13.52 4.00
CA LEU A 128 10.69 14.13 4.28
C LEU A 128 10.53 14.57 5.74
N GLY A 129 11.56 14.41 6.56
CA GLY A 129 11.53 14.72 7.99
C GLY A 129 10.54 13.85 8.77
N ILE A 130 10.43 12.58 8.37
CA ILE A 130 9.59 11.58 9.04
C ILE A 130 10.51 10.76 9.95
N GLU A 131 10.21 10.76 11.26
CA GLU A 131 10.89 9.88 12.20
C GLU A 131 10.65 8.42 11.80
N LYS A 132 11.66 7.56 12.03
CA LYS A 132 11.54 6.15 11.70
C LYS A 132 10.39 5.49 12.46
N PRO A 133 9.32 5.07 11.77
CA PRO A 133 8.15 4.51 12.41
C PRO A 133 8.37 3.06 12.83
N PHE A 134 7.57 2.61 13.79
CA PHE A 134 7.52 1.19 14.17
C PHE A 134 6.77 0.38 13.10
N TRP A 135 7.32 -0.78 12.79
CA TRP A 135 6.67 -1.78 11.92
C TRP A 135 6.83 -3.16 12.52
N GLU A 136 5.72 -3.87 12.70
CA GLU A 136 5.73 -5.27 13.14
C GLU A 136 6.59 -6.13 12.20
N SER A 137 7.25 -7.15 12.77
CA SER A 137 8.17 -8.01 12.03
C SER A 137 7.98 -9.47 12.43
N ASP A 138 8.37 -10.38 11.54
CA ASP A 138 8.48 -11.80 11.84
C ASP A 138 9.71 -12.09 12.70
N GLY A 139 9.87 -13.37 13.08
CA GLY A 139 11.02 -13.83 13.89
C GLY A 139 12.38 -13.78 13.17
N GLN A 140 12.40 -13.48 11.87
CA GLN A 140 13.61 -13.31 11.04
C GLN A 140 13.96 -11.84 10.78
N GLY A 141 13.15 -10.90 11.29
CA GLY A 141 13.36 -9.45 11.12
C GLY A 141 12.78 -8.88 9.83
N ASN A 142 12.01 -9.65 9.05
CA ASN A 142 11.26 -9.11 7.93
C ASN A 142 10.07 -8.31 8.47
N ASN A 143 9.90 -7.03 8.05
CA ASN A 143 8.67 -6.32 8.37
C ASN A 143 7.45 -7.08 7.83
N ALA A 144 6.31 -6.99 8.52
CA ALA A 144 5.08 -7.68 8.11
C ALA A 144 4.66 -7.34 6.66
N GLY A 145 5.03 -6.16 6.19
CA GLY A 145 4.85 -5.71 4.81
C GLY A 145 3.39 -5.43 4.47
N GLY A 146 2.51 -6.38 4.70
CA GLY A 146 1.09 -6.30 4.40
C GLY A 146 0.23 -5.61 5.45
N TRP A 147 0.77 -5.36 6.64
CA TRP A 147 0.14 -4.69 7.80
C TRP A 147 1.18 -4.26 8.81
N GLY A 148 0.77 -3.77 9.98
CA GLY A 148 1.60 -3.59 11.17
C GLY A 148 2.55 -2.39 11.14
N LEU A 149 2.44 -1.49 10.14
CA LEU A 149 3.12 -0.20 10.16
C LEU A 149 2.30 0.81 10.95
N TYR A 150 2.97 1.61 11.79
CA TYR A 150 2.36 2.66 12.59
C TYR A 150 2.91 4.02 12.15
N MET A 151 2.05 4.94 11.73
CA MET A 151 2.46 6.30 11.36
C MET A 151 1.46 7.35 11.87
N LYS A 152 1.94 8.56 12.09
CA LYS A 152 1.10 9.73 12.33
C LYS A 152 0.40 10.14 11.04
N SER A 153 -0.80 10.71 11.12
CA SER A 153 -1.55 11.16 9.94
C SER A 153 -0.77 12.14 9.07
N GLU A 154 -0.02 13.05 9.70
CA GLU A 154 0.80 14.04 8.99
C GLU A 154 1.97 13.39 8.25
N ASP A 155 2.65 12.42 8.89
CA ASP A 155 3.77 11.71 8.28
C ASP A 155 3.29 10.84 7.10
N LEU A 156 2.09 10.26 7.24
CA LEU A 156 1.43 9.54 6.16
C LEU A 156 1.11 10.46 4.97
N ALA A 157 0.63 11.68 5.25
CA ALA A 157 0.41 12.68 4.21
C ALA A 157 1.72 13.08 3.52
N LYS A 158 2.81 13.31 4.27
CA LYS A 158 4.14 13.59 3.72
C LYS A 158 4.64 12.44 2.83
N PHE A 159 4.45 11.19 3.27
CA PHE A 159 4.91 10.01 2.53
C PHE A 159 4.20 9.86 1.18
N PHE A 160 2.88 10.10 1.12
CA PHE A 160 2.10 9.92 -0.11
C PHE A 160 1.97 11.17 -0.97
N LEU A 161 2.33 12.36 -0.47
CA LEU A 161 2.28 13.58 -1.28
C LEU A 161 3.11 13.49 -2.58
N PRO A 162 4.33 12.92 -2.61
CA PRO A 162 5.06 12.73 -3.85
C PRO A 162 4.30 11.90 -4.90
N TYR A 163 3.39 11.04 -4.51
CA TYR A 163 2.62 10.24 -5.46
C TYR A 163 1.70 11.09 -6.34
N ILE A 164 1.15 12.20 -5.84
CA ILE A 164 0.33 13.10 -6.67
C ILE A 164 1.19 14.04 -7.55
N HIS A 165 2.49 14.14 -7.30
CA HIS A 165 3.45 15.00 -8.00
C HIS A 165 4.50 14.20 -8.79
N GLU A 166 4.14 13.07 -9.37
CA GLU A 166 5.06 12.22 -10.16
C GLU A 166 6.35 11.82 -9.41
N GLY A 167 6.25 11.67 -8.11
CA GLY A 167 7.36 11.30 -7.23
C GLY A 167 8.19 12.46 -6.69
N LYS A 168 7.82 13.71 -6.97
CA LYS A 168 8.53 14.90 -6.52
C LYS A 168 7.99 15.45 -5.21
N TRP A 169 8.90 15.98 -4.40
CA TRP A 169 8.55 16.79 -3.24
C TRP A 169 8.22 18.22 -3.63
N LYS A 170 7.75 19.02 -2.67
CA LYS A 170 7.30 20.42 -2.85
C LYS A 170 8.36 21.35 -3.46
N ASP A 171 9.63 21.08 -3.23
CA ASP A 171 10.78 21.83 -3.76
C ASP A 171 11.24 21.35 -5.14
N GLY A 172 10.56 20.36 -5.72
CA GLY A 172 10.89 19.75 -7.01
C GLY A 172 11.88 18.58 -6.92
N THR A 173 12.39 18.26 -5.74
CA THR A 173 13.31 17.12 -5.54
C THR A 173 12.60 15.81 -5.85
N GLN A 174 13.21 14.98 -6.71
CA GLN A 174 12.69 13.64 -7.01
C GLN A 174 12.94 12.72 -5.81
N ILE A 175 11.87 12.35 -5.10
CA ILE A 175 11.94 11.47 -3.92
C ILE A 175 11.63 10.02 -4.32
N ILE A 176 10.53 9.79 -5.05
CA ILE A 176 10.16 8.45 -5.53
C ILE A 176 10.41 8.40 -7.04
N PRO A 177 10.98 7.31 -7.61
CA PRO A 177 11.15 7.21 -9.06
C PRO A 177 9.85 7.45 -9.82
N ALA A 178 9.81 8.44 -10.73
CA ALA A 178 8.60 8.82 -11.47
C ALA A 178 8.00 7.64 -12.25
N THR A 179 8.86 6.80 -12.83
CA THR A 179 8.45 5.58 -13.52
C THR A 179 7.70 4.62 -12.60
N TRP A 180 8.14 4.53 -11.33
CA TRP A 180 7.46 3.69 -10.35
C TRP A 180 6.10 4.26 -9.98
N VAL A 181 6.00 5.55 -9.68
CA VAL A 181 4.72 6.20 -9.38
C VAL A 181 3.71 5.91 -10.48
N LYS A 182 4.08 6.14 -11.74
CA LYS A 182 3.23 5.86 -12.89
C LYS A 182 2.78 4.39 -12.98
N GLU A 183 3.72 3.47 -12.84
CA GLU A 183 3.44 2.04 -12.97
C GLU A 183 2.65 1.50 -11.76
N ALA A 184 3.00 1.93 -10.54
CA ALA A 184 2.35 1.42 -9.34
C ALA A 184 0.89 1.87 -9.21
N THR A 185 0.58 3.07 -9.66
CA THR A 185 -0.75 3.67 -9.47
C THR A 185 -1.71 3.45 -10.63
N ARG A 186 -1.21 3.10 -11.84
CA ARG A 186 -2.09 2.75 -12.95
C ARG A 186 -2.79 1.40 -12.70
N LYS A 187 -3.94 1.20 -13.33
CA LYS A 187 -4.60 -0.10 -13.33
C LYS A 187 -3.71 -1.15 -14.00
N GLN A 188 -3.31 -2.15 -13.27
CA GLN A 188 -2.55 -3.30 -13.75
C GLN A 188 -3.46 -4.49 -14.03
N VAL A 189 -4.48 -4.66 -13.19
CA VAL A 189 -5.41 -5.79 -13.23
C VAL A 189 -6.81 -5.37 -12.84
N ASP A 190 -7.80 -6.15 -13.22
CA ASP A 190 -9.14 -6.07 -12.63
C ASP A 190 -9.09 -6.62 -11.20
N SER A 191 -9.80 -5.98 -10.32
CA SER A 191 -9.95 -6.41 -8.93
C SER A 191 -11.25 -7.20 -8.73
N VAL A 192 -11.47 -7.72 -7.52
CA VAL A 192 -12.70 -8.49 -7.25
C VAL A 192 -13.93 -7.62 -7.31
N SER A 193 -15.06 -8.28 -7.66
CA SER A 193 -16.40 -7.76 -7.47
C SER A 193 -16.95 -8.30 -6.15
N ASP A 194 -16.83 -7.50 -5.09
CA ASP A 194 -17.38 -7.82 -3.76
C ASP A 194 -18.66 -7.02 -3.46
N GLY A 195 -19.21 -6.35 -4.48
CA GLY A 195 -20.38 -5.49 -4.36
C GLY A 195 -20.07 -4.05 -3.98
N TYR A 196 -18.82 -3.72 -3.68
CA TYR A 196 -18.37 -2.35 -3.43
C TYR A 196 -17.71 -1.76 -4.67
N ILE A 197 -18.34 -0.74 -5.25
CA ILE A 197 -17.86 -0.12 -6.49
C ILE A 197 -16.40 0.32 -6.39
N ASP A 198 -15.98 0.78 -5.22
CA ASP A 198 -14.61 1.23 -4.96
C ASP A 198 -13.57 0.14 -5.14
N ASN A 199 -13.94 -1.11 -4.82
CA ASN A 199 -13.04 -2.25 -4.97
C ASN A 199 -13.04 -2.83 -6.38
N MET A 200 -13.99 -2.42 -7.23
CA MET A 200 -14.17 -2.91 -8.61
C MET A 200 -13.40 -2.08 -9.65
N MET A 201 -12.82 -0.94 -9.26
CA MET A 201 -12.16 -0.03 -10.20
C MET A 201 -10.81 -0.55 -10.73
N GLY A 202 -10.28 -1.60 -10.13
CA GLY A 202 -9.02 -2.22 -10.48
C GLY A 202 -7.92 -1.97 -9.44
N TYR A 203 -6.79 -2.63 -9.65
CA TYR A 203 -5.66 -2.64 -8.74
C TYR A 203 -4.35 -2.39 -9.48
N GLY A 204 -3.48 -1.59 -8.89
CA GLY A 204 -2.12 -1.33 -9.35
C GLY A 204 -1.10 -2.23 -8.65
N TYR A 205 0.12 -1.74 -8.42
CA TYR A 205 1.09 -2.40 -7.57
C TYR A 205 0.88 -1.99 -6.11
N GLN A 206 -0.08 -2.66 -5.44
CA GLN A 206 -0.49 -2.42 -4.04
C GLN A 206 -1.22 -1.07 -3.84
N PHE A 207 -1.88 -0.57 -4.87
CA PHE A 207 -2.77 0.60 -4.84
C PHE A 207 -4.12 0.24 -5.44
N TRP A 208 -5.20 0.61 -4.76
CA TRP A 208 -6.56 0.51 -5.29
C TRP A 208 -6.85 1.68 -6.22
N ARG A 209 -7.55 1.43 -7.31
CA ARG A 209 -8.08 2.50 -8.15
C ARG A 209 -9.36 3.05 -7.54
N ASN A 210 -9.64 4.34 -7.74
CA ASN A 210 -10.87 4.98 -7.28
C ASN A 210 -11.88 5.14 -8.43
N PRO A 211 -13.18 5.40 -8.12
CA PRO A 211 -14.19 5.73 -9.13
C PRO A 211 -13.90 7.01 -9.92
N ILE A 212 -13.24 7.99 -9.30
CA ILE A 212 -12.80 9.21 -9.99
C ILE A 212 -11.63 8.88 -10.90
N PRO A 213 -11.68 9.25 -12.21
CA PRO A 213 -10.58 9.02 -13.14
C PRO A 213 -9.23 9.52 -12.61
N ASN A 214 -8.17 8.82 -12.97
CA ASN A 214 -6.79 9.12 -12.60
C ASN A 214 -6.50 9.23 -11.11
N SER A 215 -7.42 8.78 -10.25
CA SER A 215 -7.24 8.74 -8.81
C SER A 215 -7.05 7.31 -8.27
N TYR A 216 -6.42 7.21 -7.13
CA TYR A 216 -6.06 5.95 -6.48
C TYR A 216 -5.92 6.14 -4.98
N ARG A 217 -5.81 5.04 -4.25
CA ARG A 217 -5.67 5.09 -2.80
C ARG A 217 -4.79 3.98 -2.25
N ALA A 218 -4.16 4.25 -1.13
CA ALA A 218 -3.71 3.27 -0.16
C ALA A 218 -4.84 3.00 0.83
N ASP A 219 -5.09 1.74 1.15
CA ASP A 219 -6.30 1.30 1.81
C ASP A 219 -5.99 0.33 2.95
N GLY A 220 -6.53 0.56 4.14
CA GLY A 220 -6.36 -0.24 5.34
C GLY A 220 -7.67 -0.44 6.08
N LEU A 221 -7.75 -1.56 6.79
CA LEU A 221 -8.93 -1.95 7.56
C LEU A 221 -9.34 -0.85 8.55
N PHE A 222 -10.60 -0.85 8.94
CA PHE A 222 -11.21 0.10 9.89
C PHE A 222 -11.18 1.56 9.43
N GLY A 223 -11.12 1.82 8.13
CA GLY A 223 -11.18 3.16 7.57
C GLY A 223 -9.85 3.90 7.54
N GLN A 224 -8.72 3.19 7.57
CA GLN A 224 -7.42 3.79 7.29
C GLN A 224 -7.31 4.03 5.78
N ARG A 225 -7.27 5.30 5.33
CA ARG A 225 -7.28 5.65 3.90
C ARG A 225 -6.32 6.78 3.61
N CYS A 226 -5.65 6.67 2.48
CA CYS A 226 -4.99 7.80 1.85
C CYS A 226 -5.45 7.87 0.40
N PHE A 227 -6.32 8.83 0.10
CA PHE A 227 -6.80 9.09 -1.26
C PHE A 227 -5.87 10.08 -1.96
N MET A 228 -5.55 9.80 -3.19
CA MET A 228 -4.66 10.59 -4.03
C MET A 228 -5.39 11.01 -5.30
N PHE A 229 -5.48 12.32 -5.53
CA PHE A 229 -6.18 12.96 -6.64
C PHE A 229 -5.22 13.90 -7.39
N PRO A 230 -4.34 13.38 -8.27
CA PRO A 230 -3.35 14.23 -8.96
C PRO A 230 -3.94 15.38 -9.76
N GLU A 231 -5.09 15.16 -10.41
CA GLU A 231 -5.74 16.20 -11.22
C GLU A 231 -6.29 17.37 -10.40
N TYR A 232 -6.53 17.14 -9.11
CA TYR A 232 -7.01 18.19 -8.19
C TYR A 232 -5.92 18.71 -7.26
N ASP A 233 -4.68 18.24 -7.43
CA ASP A 233 -3.56 18.53 -6.51
C ASP A 233 -3.97 18.28 -5.04
N ALA A 234 -4.70 17.19 -4.80
CA ALA A 234 -5.29 16.92 -3.50
C ALA A 234 -4.94 15.52 -2.98
N LEU A 235 -4.70 15.46 -1.68
CA LEU A 235 -4.45 14.24 -0.92
C LEU A 235 -5.29 14.28 0.35
N VAL A 236 -5.96 13.18 0.65
CA VAL A 236 -6.81 13.06 1.85
C VAL A 236 -6.39 11.86 2.67
N VAL A 237 -6.03 12.10 3.91
CA VAL A 237 -5.72 11.05 4.88
C VAL A 237 -6.87 10.92 5.87
N LEU A 238 -7.35 9.69 6.04
CA LEU A 238 -8.32 9.31 7.06
C LEU A 238 -7.71 8.25 7.96
N ASN A 239 -7.79 8.47 9.27
CA ASN A 239 -7.51 7.49 10.30
C ASN A 239 -8.78 7.29 11.13
N CYS A 240 -9.40 6.14 11.00
CA CYS A 240 -10.67 5.82 11.63
C CYS A 240 -10.55 4.55 12.49
N GLY A 241 -11.61 4.26 13.25
CA GLY A 241 -11.79 3.02 14.00
C GLY A 241 -13.14 2.36 13.67
N GLU A 242 -13.70 2.61 12.47
CA GLU A 242 -15.02 2.13 12.08
C GLU A 242 -14.94 0.68 11.56
N ALA A 243 -15.63 -0.22 12.25
CA ALA A 243 -15.66 -1.63 11.88
C ALA A 243 -16.39 -1.88 10.55
N GLU A 244 -17.35 -1.02 10.20
CA GLU A 244 -18.06 -1.09 8.94
C GLU A 244 -17.43 -0.15 7.91
N ASP A 245 -16.29 -0.53 7.39
CA ASP A 245 -15.43 0.24 6.46
C ASP A 245 -16.20 0.92 5.31
N TYR A 246 -17.23 0.26 4.79
CA TYR A 246 -18.07 0.79 3.70
C TYR A 246 -18.81 2.09 4.07
N LYS A 247 -19.10 2.30 5.37
CA LYS A 247 -19.75 3.54 5.83
C LYS A 247 -18.83 4.74 5.60
N VAL A 248 -17.56 4.60 5.94
CA VAL A 248 -16.55 5.64 5.72
C VAL A 248 -16.48 6.01 4.25
N MET A 249 -16.38 5.01 3.37
CA MET A 249 -16.31 5.21 1.92
C MET A 249 -17.58 5.87 1.38
N LYS A 250 -18.76 5.42 1.84
CA LYS A 250 -20.05 5.99 1.42
C LYS A 250 -20.16 7.47 1.78
N VAL A 251 -19.77 7.85 2.99
CA VAL A 251 -19.76 9.25 3.43
C VAL A 251 -18.74 10.06 2.62
N PHE A 252 -17.53 9.53 2.45
CA PHE A 252 -16.49 10.18 1.68
C PHE A 252 -16.94 10.49 0.25
N TRP A 253 -17.40 9.48 -0.50
CA TRP A 253 -17.83 9.67 -1.90
C TRP A 253 -19.06 10.52 -2.06
N LYS A 254 -19.91 10.61 -1.03
CA LYS A 254 -21.09 11.47 -1.06
C LYS A 254 -20.74 12.97 -1.01
N TYR A 255 -19.75 13.35 -0.21
CA TYR A 255 -19.49 14.75 0.07
C TYR A 255 -18.20 15.27 -0.54
N PHE A 256 -17.16 14.46 -0.58
CA PHE A 256 -15.81 14.92 -0.91
C PHE A 256 -15.63 15.34 -2.38
N PRO A 257 -16.17 14.61 -3.39
CA PRO A 257 -16.02 15.02 -4.79
C PRO A 257 -16.58 16.42 -5.08
N GLU A 258 -17.62 16.85 -4.35
CA GLU A 258 -18.22 18.17 -4.50
C GLU A 258 -17.34 19.30 -3.94
N CYS A 259 -16.32 18.95 -3.14
CA CYS A 259 -15.38 19.94 -2.59
C CYS A 259 -14.31 20.36 -3.60
N PHE A 260 -14.16 19.66 -4.71
CA PHE A 260 -13.18 19.99 -5.75
C PHE A 260 -13.76 20.95 -6.78
N GLY A 261 -12.96 21.95 -7.16
CA GLY A 261 -13.25 22.89 -8.21
C GLY A 261 -11.98 23.23 -9.00
N TYR A 262 -12.15 23.75 -10.20
CA TYR A 262 -11.04 24.29 -10.97
C TYR A 262 -10.74 25.71 -10.49
N GLY A 263 -9.54 25.93 -9.95
CA GLY A 263 -9.09 27.22 -9.44
C GLY A 263 -9.50 27.51 -8.01
N THR A 264 -9.32 28.75 -7.59
CA THR A 264 -9.65 29.21 -6.25
C THR A 264 -11.15 29.20 -6.02
N LEU A 265 -11.63 28.45 -5.05
CA LEU A 265 -13.03 28.44 -4.67
C LEU A 265 -13.43 29.81 -4.06
N PRO A 266 -14.65 30.34 -4.35
CA PRO A 266 -15.11 31.56 -3.74
C PRO A 266 -15.28 31.41 -2.23
N GLU A 267 -14.96 32.45 -1.46
CA GLU A 267 -15.24 32.46 -0.04
C GLU A 267 -16.72 32.26 0.24
N ASN A 268 -17.04 31.35 1.16
CA ASN A 268 -18.40 31.16 1.67
C ASN A 268 -18.40 31.26 3.20
N LYS A 269 -18.49 32.50 3.70
CA LYS A 269 -18.43 32.78 5.14
C LYS A 269 -19.56 32.13 5.94
N ALA A 270 -20.73 31.99 5.32
CA ALA A 270 -21.90 31.40 5.98
C ALA A 270 -21.68 29.87 6.22
N GLU A 271 -21.22 29.15 5.19
CA GLU A 271 -20.94 27.71 5.33
C GLU A 271 -19.71 27.48 6.22
N TYR A 272 -18.70 28.37 6.18
CA TYR A 272 -17.56 28.29 7.08
C TYR A 272 -17.98 28.43 8.56
N GLN A 273 -18.85 29.43 8.87
CA GLN A 273 -19.37 29.57 10.24
C GLN A 273 -20.18 28.34 10.67
N LYS A 274 -21.03 27.83 9.80
CA LYS A 274 -21.81 26.62 10.07
C LYS A 274 -20.91 25.40 10.33
N MET A 275 -19.79 25.28 9.62
CA MET A 275 -18.80 24.25 9.88
C MET A 275 -18.19 24.40 11.26
N LEU A 276 -17.77 25.63 11.66
CA LEU A 276 -17.23 25.89 13.00
C LEU A 276 -18.25 25.56 14.08
N ASP A 277 -19.49 26.01 13.95
CA ASP A 277 -20.57 25.72 14.89
C ASP A 277 -20.84 24.21 15.01
N THR A 278 -20.65 23.45 13.95
CA THR A 278 -20.79 22.00 13.97
C THR A 278 -19.64 21.32 14.71
N ILE A 279 -18.39 21.80 14.50
CA ILE A 279 -17.19 21.27 15.18
C ILE A 279 -17.27 21.53 16.69
N ASP A 280 -17.72 22.72 17.09
CA ASP A 280 -17.83 23.09 18.51
C ASP A 280 -18.91 22.30 19.26
N ASN A 281 -19.84 21.66 18.55
CA ASN A 281 -20.93 20.85 19.09
C ASN A 281 -20.69 19.34 18.99
N CYS A 282 -19.51 18.89 18.48
CA CYS A 282 -19.09 17.49 18.41
C CYS A 282 -18.14 17.13 19.58
#